data_e9f7f97c614a6f21c96a07526400e6aa
#
_entry.id   e9f7f97c614a6f21c96a07526400e6aa
#
_cell.length_a   1.000
_cell.length_b   1.000
_cell.length_c   1.000
_cell.angle_alpha   90.00
_cell.angle_beta   90.00
_cell.angle_gamma   90.00
#
_symmetry.space_group_name_H-M   'P 1'
#
loop_
_entity.id
_entity.type
_entity.pdbx_description
1 polymer ?
#
loop_
_entity_poly.entity_id
_entity_poly.type
_entity_poly.pdbx_seq_one_letter_code
_entity_poly.pdbx_strand_id
1 'polypeptide(L)'
;MNDSHDFGNEGVSKFAEWIADGPWPIDGGLSGELESLGHDLSDNLWSARLLRDDPQSIQQVHASYVTAGARVLITSSYQASRQGFSAAGLSGQQADELISTSVQI
;
A
#
# COMPACT_ATOMS: atom_id res chain seq x y z
N MET A 1 9.91 14.59 28.49
CA MET A 1 10.44 14.83 27.16
C MET A 1 9.58 14.21 26.09
N ASN A 2 9.29 14.95 25.10
CA ASN A 2 8.36 14.53 24.06
C ASN A 2 9.10 14.20 22.77
N ASP A 3 9.88 13.14 22.80
CA ASP A 3 10.71 12.75 21.66
C ASP A 3 9.89 12.37 20.43
N SER A 4 8.73 11.72 20.62
CA SER A 4 7.89 11.34 19.49
C SER A 4 7.34 12.56 18.76
N HIS A 5 7.05 13.67 19.46
CA HIS A 5 6.60 14.90 18.85
C HIS A 5 7.72 15.54 18.00
N ASP A 6 8.92 15.62 18.56
CA ASP A 6 10.07 16.18 17.83
C ASP A 6 10.42 15.34 16.63
N PHE A 7 10.34 14.01 16.77
CA PHE A 7 10.59 13.08 15.69
C PHE A 7 9.59 13.25 14.57
N GLY A 8 8.31 13.44 14.88
CA GLY A 8 7.27 13.70 13.91
C GLY A 8 7.48 14.99 13.12
N ASN A 9 7.88 16.06 13.81
CA ASN A 9 8.16 17.34 13.15
C ASN A 9 9.37 17.23 12.22
N GLU A 10 10.40 16.53 12.63
CA GLU A 10 11.57 16.30 11.80
C GLU A 10 11.21 15.51 10.54
N GLY A 11 10.37 14.46 10.68
CA GLY A 11 9.92 13.68 9.55
C GLY A 11 9.13 14.50 8.55
N VAL A 12 8.23 15.37 9.02
CA VAL A 12 7.44 16.26 8.16
C VAL A 12 8.35 17.25 7.43
N SER A 13 9.34 17.83 8.10
CA SER A 13 10.31 18.73 7.46
C SER A 13 11.10 18.04 6.36
N LYS A 14 11.60 16.84 6.63
CA LYS A 14 12.37 16.07 5.64
C LYS A 14 11.52 15.71 4.43
N PHE A 15 10.27 15.34 4.66
CA PHE A 15 9.36 15.01 3.57
C PHE A 15 9.09 16.24 2.70
N ALA A 16 8.85 17.40 3.32
CA ALA A 16 8.61 18.65 2.59
C ALA A 16 9.82 19.04 1.74
N GLU A 17 11.03 18.92 2.28
CA GLU A 17 12.26 19.19 1.55
C GLU A 17 12.41 18.25 0.35
N TRP A 18 12.16 16.97 0.57
CA TRP A 18 12.26 15.96 -0.46
C TRP A 18 11.27 16.21 -1.61
N ILE A 19 10.03 16.55 -1.28
CA ILE A 19 9.00 16.87 -2.27
C ILE A 19 9.37 18.10 -3.07
N ALA A 20 9.97 19.10 -2.44
CA ALA A 20 10.37 20.34 -3.11
C ALA A 20 11.44 20.12 -4.17
N ASP A 21 12.24 19.05 -4.05
CA ASP A 21 13.27 18.71 -5.04
C ASP A 21 12.69 18.00 -6.26
N GLY A 22 11.39 17.69 -6.26
CA GLY A 22 10.74 17.00 -7.37
C GLY A 22 10.67 17.82 -8.65
N PRO A 23 9.99 17.29 -9.69
CA PRO A 23 8.96 16.23 -9.65
C PRO A 23 9.53 14.83 -9.41
N TRP A 24 8.73 14.02 -8.72
CA TRP A 24 9.10 12.63 -8.44
C TRP A 24 8.15 11.69 -9.19
N PRO A 25 8.69 10.69 -9.92
CA PRO A 25 7.83 9.68 -10.54
C PRO A 25 7.08 8.87 -9.50
N ILE A 26 5.78 8.71 -9.70
CA ILE A 26 4.96 7.81 -8.90
C ILE A 26 4.70 6.54 -9.69
N ASP A 27 4.16 5.52 -9.00
CA ASP A 27 3.76 4.28 -9.65
C ASP A 27 2.49 4.48 -10.50
N GLY A 28 2.07 3.41 -11.17
CA GLY A 28 0.84 3.36 -11.95
C GLY A 28 -0.20 2.44 -11.34
N GLY A 29 -1.07 1.90 -12.17
CA GLY A 29 -2.17 1.05 -11.72
C GLY A 29 -1.72 -0.27 -11.13
N LEU A 30 -2.12 -0.54 -9.91
CA LEU A 30 -1.86 -1.81 -9.25
C LEU A 30 -2.72 -2.93 -9.83
N SER A 31 -4.02 -2.67 -10.02
CA SER A 31 -4.96 -3.68 -10.51
C SER A 31 -4.60 -4.18 -11.91
N GLY A 32 -4.27 -3.27 -12.82
CA GLY A 32 -3.89 -3.65 -14.18
C GLY A 32 -2.67 -4.56 -14.21
N GLU A 33 -1.67 -4.26 -13.39
CA GLU A 33 -0.47 -5.10 -13.31
C GLU A 33 -0.76 -6.45 -12.68
N LEU A 34 -1.62 -6.51 -11.67
CA LEU A 34 -2.01 -7.78 -11.07
C LEU A 34 -2.81 -8.64 -12.04
N GLU A 35 -3.68 -8.04 -12.84
CA GLU A 35 -4.38 -8.76 -13.91
C GLU A 35 -3.40 -9.32 -14.94
N SER A 36 -2.35 -8.59 -15.28
CA SER A 36 -1.30 -9.05 -16.18
C SER A 36 -0.58 -10.28 -15.63
N LEU A 37 -0.49 -10.39 -14.30
CA LEU A 37 0.11 -11.56 -13.63
C LEU A 37 -0.87 -12.73 -13.52
N GLY A 38 -2.09 -12.61 -14.02
CA GLY A 38 -3.07 -13.68 -14.05
C GLY A 38 -4.05 -13.68 -12.88
N HIS A 39 -4.10 -12.62 -12.07
CA HIS A 39 -5.03 -12.55 -10.96
C HIS A 39 -6.43 -12.14 -11.42
N ASP A 40 -7.43 -12.76 -10.83
CA ASP A 40 -8.84 -12.42 -11.04
C ASP A 40 -9.24 -11.37 -10.00
N LEU A 41 -9.51 -10.15 -10.46
CA LEU A 41 -9.89 -9.03 -9.60
C LEU A 41 -11.37 -8.69 -9.73
N SER A 42 -12.20 -9.65 -10.14
CA SER A 42 -13.62 -9.42 -10.40
C SER A 42 -14.44 -9.23 -9.13
N ASP A 43 -13.97 -9.69 -7.97
CA ASP A 43 -14.68 -9.46 -6.72
C ASP A 43 -14.27 -8.11 -6.09
N ASN A 44 -15.20 -7.50 -5.32
CA ASN A 44 -14.97 -6.18 -4.73
C ASN A 44 -13.93 -6.17 -3.62
N LEU A 45 -13.50 -7.35 -3.19
CA LEU A 45 -12.58 -7.50 -2.06
C LEU A 45 -11.28 -8.18 -2.47
N TRP A 46 -10.92 -8.04 -3.76
CA TRP A 46 -9.71 -8.64 -4.30
C TRP A 46 -8.46 -8.21 -3.51
N SER A 47 -8.41 -6.95 -3.06
CA SER A 47 -7.26 -6.47 -2.32
C SER A 47 -7.09 -7.18 -0.98
N ALA A 48 -8.19 -7.41 -0.26
CA ALA A 48 -8.15 -8.17 0.98
C ALA A 48 -7.73 -9.62 0.74
N ARG A 49 -8.30 -10.24 -0.30
CA ARG A 49 -7.97 -11.61 -0.67
C ARG A 49 -6.49 -11.76 -1.00
N LEU A 50 -5.94 -10.87 -1.81
CA LEU A 50 -4.54 -10.92 -2.19
C LEU A 50 -3.61 -10.58 -1.03
N LEU A 51 -3.96 -9.62 -0.19
CA LEU A 51 -3.15 -9.30 0.99
C LEU A 51 -3.07 -10.49 1.94
N ARG A 52 -4.12 -11.28 2.03
CA ARG A 52 -4.14 -12.48 2.87
C ARG A 52 -3.45 -13.67 2.19
N ASP A 53 -3.79 -13.94 0.94
CA ASP A 53 -3.43 -15.19 0.28
C ASP A 53 -2.15 -15.08 -0.55
N ASP A 54 -1.85 -13.91 -1.10
CA ASP A 54 -0.69 -13.73 -1.98
C ASP A 54 -0.14 -12.29 -1.93
N PRO A 55 0.33 -11.84 -0.75
CA PRO A 55 0.93 -10.50 -0.64
C PRO A 55 2.17 -10.34 -1.51
N GLN A 56 2.83 -11.43 -1.87
CA GLN A 56 4.05 -11.40 -2.69
C GLN A 56 3.77 -10.88 -4.09
N SER A 57 2.61 -11.14 -4.66
CA SER A 57 2.24 -10.60 -5.97
C SER A 57 2.13 -9.08 -5.92
N ILE A 58 1.58 -8.52 -4.84
CA ILE A 58 1.52 -7.07 -4.64
C ILE A 58 2.93 -6.51 -4.50
N GLN A 59 3.77 -7.15 -3.70
CA GLN A 59 5.17 -6.75 -3.53
C GLN A 59 5.90 -6.77 -4.88
N GLN A 60 5.66 -7.77 -5.70
CA GLN A 60 6.27 -7.88 -7.02
C GLN A 60 5.89 -6.71 -7.92
N VAL A 61 4.62 -6.28 -7.90
CA VAL A 61 4.18 -5.12 -8.67
C VAL A 61 4.87 -3.85 -8.16
N HIS A 62 4.95 -3.66 -6.84
CA HIS A 62 5.69 -2.52 -6.28
C HIS A 62 7.14 -2.51 -6.73
N ALA A 63 7.81 -3.66 -6.68
CA ALA A 63 9.19 -3.79 -7.12
C ALA A 63 9.35 -3.46 -8.61
N SER A 64 8.40 -3.87 -9.44
CA SER A 64 8.42 -3.55 -10.87
C SER A 64 8.35 -2.05 -11.12
N TYR A 65 7.51 -1.33 -10.39
CA TYR A 65 7.41 0.11 -10.53
C TYR A 65 8.68 0.82 -10.04
N VAL A 66 9.28 0.35 -8.95
CA VAL A 66 10.56 0.90 -8.47
C VAL A 66 11.66 0.67 -9.52
N THR A 67 11.72 -0.51 -10.11
CA THR A 67 12.68 -0.82 -11.17
C THR A 67 12.48 0.07 -12.39
N ALA A 68 11.24 0.43 -12.69
CA ALA A 68 10.91 1.32 -13.79
C ALA A 68 11.19 2.80 -13.48
N GLY A 69 11.55 3.13 -12.25
CA GLY A 69 11.93 4.49 -11.86
C GLY A 69 11.00 5.19 -10.88
N ALA A 70 9.95 4.53 -10.40
CA ALA A 70 9.06 5.14 -9.43
C ALA A 70 9.79 5.41 -8.11
N ARG A 71 9.52 6.57 -7.53
CA ARG A 71 10.10 6.98 -6.24
C ARG A 71 9.03 7.11 -5.16
N VAL A 72 7.78 7.10 -5.56
CA VAL A 72 6.63 7.13 -4.66
C VAL A 72 5.70 6.01 -5.07
N LEU A 73 5.30 5.19 -4.12
CA LEU A 73 4.38 4.08 -4.34
C LEU A 73 3.10 4.33 -3.56
N ILE A 74 1.98 4.00 -4.18
CA ILE A 74 0.68 3.99 -3.50
C ILE A 74 0.48 2.58 -2.95
N THR A 75 0.28 2.47 -1.65
CA THR A 75 0.07 1.16 -1.02
C THR A 75 -1.28 0.58 -1.44
N SER A 76 -1.40 -0.74 -1.35
CA SER A 76 -2.65 -1.44 -1.70
C SER A 76 -3.76 -1.24 -0.67
N SER A 77 -3.59 -0.29 0.25
CA SER A 77 -4.57 0.01 1.29
C SER A 77 -5.67 0.98 0.85
N TYR A 78 -5.62 1.50 -0.36
CA TYR A 78 -6.58 2.53 -0.80
C TYR A 78 -8.03 2.03 -0.87
N GLN A 79 -8.27 0.72 -0.91
CA GLN A 79 -9.59 0.12 -0.81
C GLN A 79 -9.79 -0.59 0.53
N ALA A 80 -8.80 -0.57 1.40
CA ALA A 80 -8.83 -1.29 2.66
C ALA A 80 -9.59 -0.49 3.72
N SER A 81 -10.54 -1.12 4.39
CA SER A 81 -11.22 -0.55 5.53
C SER A 81 -11.66 -1.66 6.47
N ARG A 82 -11.68 -1.36 7.78
CA ARG A 82 -12.20 -2.30 8.76
C ARG A 82 -13.65 -2.67 8.45
N GLN A 83 -14.44 -1.70 8.01
CA GLN A 83 -15.86 -1.90 7.69
C GLN A 83 -16.03 -2.82 6.48
N GLY A 84 -15.27 -2.58 5.41
CA GLY A 84 -15.30 -3.42 4.22
C GLY A 84 -14.84 -4.85 4.52
N PHE A 85 -13.78 -5.00 5.28
CA PHE A 85 -13.25 -6.31 5.65
C PHE A 85 -14.21 -7.05 6.60
N SER A 86 -14.87 -6.34 7.50
CA SER A 86 -15.89 -6.92 8.36
C SER A 86 -17.06 -7.48 7.55
N ALA A 87 -17.48 -6.77 6.51
CA ALA A 87 -18.53 -7.25 5.60
C ALA A 87 -18.10 -8.52 4.87
N ALA A 88 -16.79 -8.73 4.69
CA ALA A 88 -16.23 -9.94 4.10
C ALA A 88 -16.03 -11.08 5.09
N GLY A 89 -16.43 -10.91 6.35
CA GLY A 89 -16.29 -11.92 7.39
C GLY A 89 -14.99 -11.88 8.17
N LEU A 90 -14.17 -10.85 8.01
CA LEU A 90 -12.92 -10.70 8.74
C LEU A 90 -13.16 -10.02 10.08
N SER A 91 -12.42 -10.45 11.11
CA SER A 91 -12.43 -9.76 12.41
C SER A 91 -11.72 -8.41 12.31
N GLY A 92 -11.95 -7.54 13.30
CA GLY A 92 -11.23 -6.25 13.37
C GLY A 92 -9.72 -6.44 13.43
N GLN A 93 -9.25 -7.46 14.15
CA GLN A 93 -7.82 -7.77 14.23
C GLN A 93 -7.28 -8.22 12.89
N GLN A 94 -8.00 -9.09 12.19
CA GLN A 94 -7.59 -9.54 10.85
C GLN A 94 -7.53 -8.38 9.87
N ALA A 95 -8.52 -7.48 9.91
CA ALA A 95 -8.53 -6.29 9.06
C ALA A 95 -7.33 -5.41 9.34
N ASP A 96 -7.01 -5.16 10.61
CA ASP A 96 -5.87 -4.33 11.00
C ASP A 96 -4.55 -4.95 10.53
N GLU A 97 -4.41 -6.27 10.63
CA GLU A 97 -3.23 -6.97 10.15
C GLU A 97 -3.06 -6.84 8.64
N LEU A 98 -4.14 -6.94 7.88
CA LEU A 98 -4.08 -6.80 6.42
C LEU A 98 -3.74 -5.36 6.02
N ILE A 99 -4.29 -4.37 6.69
CA ILE A 99 -3.95 -2.97 6.44
C ILE A 99 -2.46 -2.73 6.73
N SER A 100 -1.97 -3.27 7.84
CA SER A 100 -0.54 -3.19 8.18
C SER A 100 0.32 -3.86 7.10
N THR A 101 -0.06 -5.05 6.66
CA THR A 101 0.66 -5.77 5.61
C THR A 101 0.73 -4.95 4.32
N SER A 102 -0.32 -4.24 3.94
CA SER A 102 -0.33 -3.44 2.72
C SER A 102 0.73 -2.34 2.70
N VAL A 103 1.18 -1.90 3.86
CA VAL A 103 2.22 -0.89 3.99
C VAL A 103 3.61 -1.52 4.08
N GLN A 104 3.71 -2.73 4.65
CA GLN A 104 4.99 -3.40 4.88
C GLN A 104 5.59 -4.01 3.62
N ILE A 105 4.79 -4.32 2.64
CA ILE A 105 5.25 -4.94 1.38
C ILE A 105 5.56 -3.88 0.28
#